data_48febcbf0584cad8a246f8dae5bcba51
#
_entry.id   48febcbf0584cad8a246f8dae5bcba51
#
_cell.length_a   1.000
_cell.length_b   1.000
_cell.length_c   1.000
_cell.angle_alpha   90.00
_cell.angle_beta   90.00
_cell.angle_gamma   90.00
#
_symmetry.space_group_name_H-M   'P 1'
#
loop_
_entity.id
_entity.type
_entity.pdbx_description
1 polymer ?
#
loop_
_entity_poly.entity_id
_entity_poly.type
_entity_poly.pdbx_seq_one_letter_code
_entity_poly.pdbx_strand_id
1 'polypeptide(L)'
;MKKSAIALLVGGLFLAAGAAQAKEGGDQYPNGAENWYAGALPPPGTYFINYFGYYGGKLVDGGGDKVKHPATNNTTPRADAVFDALRVVHITNTKILGANWGVHAILPIVSQGVSNLPGTSGGASKFGIGDITIDPFVLAWHHSPELHTAFGVDINLPTGAYD
;
A
#
# COMPACT_ATOMS: atom_id res chain seq x y z
N MET A 1 14.20 35.00 -9.14
CA MET A 1 13.70 34.00 -10.12
C MET A 1 13.59 32.57 -9.58
N LYS A 2 14.52 32.05 -8.74
CA LYS A 2 14.45 30.65 -8.22
C LYS A 2 13.29 30.40 -7.24
N LYS A 3 12.90 31.39 -6.41
CA LYS A 3 11.81 31.22 -5.41
C LYS A 3 10.43 31.12 -6.03
N SER A 4 10.19 31.83 -7.15
CA SER A 4 8.90 31.80 -7.86
C SER A 4 8.67 30.48 -8.61
N ALA A 5 9.73 29.84 -9.11
CA ALA A 5 9.64 28.54 -9.79
C ALA A 5 9.27 27.40 -8.80
N ILE A 6 9.83 27.45 -7.57
CA ILE A 6 9.51 26.49 -6.51
C ILE A 6 8.06 26.65 -6.05
N ALA A 7 7.58 27.90 -5.89
CA ALA A 7 6.19 28.16 -5.50
C ALA A 7 5.19 27.68 -6.56
N LEU A 8 5.53 27.82 -7.86
CA LEU A 8 4.71 27.30 -8.97
C LEU A 8 4.69 25.78 -9.03
N LEU A 9 5.82 25.11 -8.74
CA LEU A 9 5.91 23.66 -8.70
C LEU A 9 5.10 23.07 -7.53
N VAL A 10 5.21 23.68 -6.36
CA VAL A 10 4.45 23.27 -5.17
C VAL A 10 2.96 23.55 -5.35
N GLY A 11 2.59 24.72 -5.89
CA GLY A 11 1.20 25.05 -6.21
C GLY A 11 0.58 24.13 -7.26
N GLY A 12 1.35 23.70 -8.27
CA GLY A 12 0.94 22.74 -9.28
C GLY A 12 0.66 21.35 -8.72
N LEU A 13 1.48 20.87 -7.76
CA LEU A 13 1.25 19.60 -7.08
C LEU A 13 -0.05 19.62 -6.26
N PHE A 14 -0.37 20.71 -5.56
CA PHE A 14 -1.60 20.82 -4.78
C PHE A 14 -2.86 20.92 -5.67
N LEU A 15 -2.76 21.48 -6.85
CA LEU A 15 -3.89 21.53 -7.80
C LEU A 15 -4.15 20.17 -8.48
N ALA A 16 -3.10 19.35 -8.67
CA ALA A 16 -3.24 17.99 -9.19
C ALA A 16 -3.84 17.02 -8.15
N ALA A 17 -3.60 17.25 -6.86
CA ALA A 17 -4.17 16.43 -5.78
C ALA A 17 -5.70 16.52 -5.68
N GLY A 18 -6.30 17.62 -6.14
CA GLY A 18 -7.77 17.79 -6.14
C GLY A 18 -8.53 16.90 -7.14
N ALA A 19 -7.82 16.26 -8.08
CA ALA A 19 -8.42 15.37 -9.08
C ALA A 19 -8.28 13.87 -8.72
N ALA A 20 -7.47 13.55 -7.69
CA ALA A 20 -7.31 12.17 -7.22
C ALA A 20 -8.47 11.82 -6.29
N GLN A 21 -9.54 11.26 -6.84
CA GLN A 21 -10.57 10.63 -6.03
C GLN A 21 -10.03 9.28 -5.54
N ALA A 22 -9.63 9.22 -4.25
CA ALA A 22 -9.34 7.96 -3.60
C ALA A 22 -10.63 7.11 -3.59
N LYS A 23 -10.67 6.06 -4.40
CA LYS A 23 -11.73 5.08 -4.37
C LYS A 23 -11.52 4.24 -3.12
N GLU A 24 -12.54 4.15 -2.27
CA GLU A 24 -12.52 3.30 -1.08
C GLU A 24 -12.12 1.86 -1.45
N GLY A 25 -11.09 1.32 -0.82
CA GLY A 25 -10.53 0.00 -1.14
C GLY A 25 -9.74 -0.09 -2.44
N GLY A 26 -9.34 1.05 -3.03
CA GLY A 26 -8.56 1.11 -4.26
C GLY A 26 -7.08 1.42 -4.08
N ASP A 27 -6.63 1.59 -2.85
CA ASP A 27 -5.22 1.78 -2.54
C ASP A 27 -4.48 0.43 -2.49
N GLN A 28 -3.21 0.45 -2.85
CA GLN A 28 -2.35 -0.73 -2.83
C GLN A 28 -1.54 -0.84 -1.53
N TYR A 29 -1.61 0.18 -0.67
CA TYR A 29 -0.93 0.16 0.61
C TYR A 29 -1.76 -0.63 1.63
N PRO A 30 -1.16 -1.62 2.32
CA PRO A 30 -1.83 -2.37 3.37
C PRO A 30 -1.98 -1.47 4.61
N ASN A 31 -3.08 -0.73 4.68
CA ASN A 31 -3.34 0.23 5.75
C ASN A 31 -3.11 -0.38 7.14
N GLY A 32 -2.29 0.29 7.94
CA GLY A 32 -1.94 -0.13 9.28
C GLY A 32 -0.73 -1.06 9.40
N ALA A 33 -0.08 -1.45 8.31
CA ALA A 33 1.07 -2.37 8.34
C ALA A 33 2.27 -1.81 9.13
N GLU A 34 2.56 -0.52 9.02
CA GLU A 34 3.66 0.13 9.74
C GLU A 34 3.17 1.05 10.86
N ASN A 35 1.88 1.45 10.82
CA ASN A 35 1.18 2.20 11.83
C ASN A 35 1.98 3.43 12.32
N TRP A 36 2.29 3.51 13.64
CA TRP A 36 3.04 4.62 14.25
C TRP A 36 4.51 4.69 13.84
N TYR A 37 5.07 3.62 13.28
CA TYR A 37 6.47 3.52 12.87
C TYR A 37 6.72 3.83 11.41
N ALA A 38 5.71 4.21 10.64
CA ALA A 38 5.84 4.46 9.20
C ALA A 38 6.96 5.46 8.84
N GLY A 39 7.21 6.47 9.70
CA GLY A 39 8.29 7.44 9.53
C GLY A 39 9.65 7.04 10.13
N ALA A 40 9.69 5.97 10.94
CA ALA A 40 10.89 5.55 11.67
C ALA A 40 11.74 4.58 10.86
N LEU A 41 12.24 5.03 9.71
CA LEU A 41 13.12 4.22 8.86
C LEU A 41 14.44 3.90 9.59
N PRO A 42 15.05 2.73 9.33
CA PRO A 42 16.27 2.33 10.00
C PRO A 42 17.47 3.21 9.61
N PRO A 43 18.58 3.18 10.37
CA PRO A 43 19.82 3.84 10.01
C PRO A 43 20.36 3.38 8.64
N PRO A 44 21.36 4.09 8.07
CA PRO A 44 22.00 3.63 6.83
C PRO A 44 22.44 2.16 6.88
N GLY A 45 22.01 1.40 5.87
CA GLY A 45 22.19 -0.05 5.78
C GLY A 45 21.21 -0.70 4.81
N THR A 46 21.30 -2.00 4.68
CA THR A 46 20.36 -2.81 3.89
C THR A 46 19.57 -3.73 4.81
N TYR A 47 18.26 -3.71 4.68
CA TYR A 47 17.34 -4.43 5.56
C TYR A 47 16.37 -5.27 4.73
N PHE A 48 16.11 -6.48 5.23
CA PHE A 48 15.08 -7.37 4.72
C PHE A 48 13.95 -7.42 5.72
N ILE A 49 12.75 -7.09 5.28
CA ILE A 49 11.54 -7.07 6.10
C ILE A 49 10.53 -8.01 5.45
N ASN A 50 9.86 -8.78 6.26
CA ASN A 50 8.81 -9.67 5.84
C ASN A 50 7.51 -9.28 6.55
N TYR A 51 6.44 -9.09 5.76
CA TYR A 51 5.11 -8.84 6.28
C TYR A 51 4.22 -10.02 5.90
N PHE A 52 3.93 -10.86 6.86
CA PHE A 52 2.97 -11.95 6.67
C PHE A 52 1.66 -11.58 7.33
N GLY A 53 0.55 -11.75 6.61
CA GLY A 53 -0.75 -11.42 7.15
C GLY A 53 -1.91 -12.17 6.51
N TYR A 54 -3.04 -12.07 7.21
CA TYR A 54 -4.33 -12.55 6.76
C TYR A 54 -5.34 -11.39 6.82
N TYR A 55 -6.11 -11.25 5.76
CA TYR A 55 -7.21 -10.32 5.67
C TYR A 55 -8.48 -11.10 5.31
N GLY A 56 -9.59 -10.81 5.99
CA GLY A 56 -10.88 -11.41 5.69
C GLY A 56 -12.00 -10.44 5.96
N GLY A 57 -12.92 -10.30 5.01
CA GLY A 57 -14.03 -9.38 5.10
C GLY A 57 -15.32 -9.93 4.52
N LYS A 58 -16.45 -9.42 5.00
CA LYS A 58 -17.77 -9.65 4.44
C LYS A 58 -18.28 -8.36 3.81
N LEU A 59 -19.00 -8.50 2.71
CA LEU A 59 -19.60 -7.35 2.05
C LEU A 59 -20.68 -6.74 2.95
N VAL A 60 -20.57 -5.44 3.17
CA VAL A 60 -21.58 -4.64 3.87
C VAL A 60 -22.11 -3.56 2.91
N ASP A 61 -23.33 -3.08 3.17
CA ASP A 61 -23.89 -1.93 2.45
C ASP A 61 -23.43 -0.59 3.05
N GLY A 62 -23.90 0.51 2.49
CA GLY A 62 -23.56 1.86 2.97
C GLY A 62 -24.06 2.17 4.40
N GLY A 63 -24.94 1.37 4.96
CA GLY A 63 -25.40 1.46 6.35
C GLY A 63 -24.58 0.58 7.32
N GLY A 64 -23.66 -0.24 6.78
CA GLY A 64 -22.86 -1.19 7.56
C GLY A 64 -23.54 -2.55 7.75
N ASP A 65 -24.71 -2.78 7.19
CA ASP A 65 -25.42 -4.04 7.28
C ASP A 65 -24.87 -5.06 6.28
N LYS A 66 -24.82 -6.34 6.70
CA LYS A 66 -24.35 -7.43 5.84
C LYS A 66 -25.25 -7.60 4.63
N VAL A 67 -24.68 -7.44 3.44
CA VAL A 67 -25.40 -7.69 2.19
C VAL A 67 -25.73 -9.17 2.08
N LYS A 68 -27.01 -9.49 1.84
CA LYS A 68 -27.50 -10.82 1.56
C LYS A 68 -28.08 -10.86 0.16
N HIS A 69 -27.82 -11.91 -0.59
CA HIS A 69 -28.33 -12.03 -1.94
C HIS A 69 -29.12 -13.34 -2.10
N PRO A 70 -30.34 -13.31 -2.67
CA PRO A 70 -31.18 -14.52 -2.82
C PRO A 70 -30.49 -15.65 -3.61
N ALA A 71 -29.73 -15.31 -4.65
CA ALA A 71 -28.97 -16.28 -5.45
C ALA A 71 -27.86 -17.01 -4.69
N THR A 72 -27.52 -16.58 -3.47
CA THR A 72 -26.52 -17.22 -2.58
C THR A 72 -27.17 -17.78 -1.32
N ASN A 73 -28.43 -18.20 -1.39
CA ASN A 73 -29.22 -18.66 -0.22
C ASN A 73 -29.17 -17.65 0.95
N ASN A 74 -29.21 -16.36 0.65
CA ASN A 74 -29.08 -15.26 1.62
C ASN A 74 -27.77 -15.27 2.42
N THR A 75 -26.73 -15.91 1.91
CA THR A 75 -25.37 -15.77 2.50
C THR A 75 -24.70 -14.48 2.04
N THR A 76 -23.83 -13.95 2.91
CA THR A 76 -23.12 -12.72 2.62
C THR A 76 -21.85 -13.03 1.81
N PRO A 77 -21.60 -12.32 0.71
CA PRO A 77 -20.33 -12.40 0.00
C PRO A 77 -19.15 -12.11 0.92
N ARG A 78 -18.08 -12.87 0.74
CA ARG A 78 -16.86 -12.77 1.55
C ARG A 78 -15.64 -12.79 0.66
N ALA A 79 -14.63 -12.00 1.03
CA ALA A 79 -13.30 -12.07 0.48
C ALA A 79 -12.29 -12.38 1.59
N ASP A 80 -11.31 -13.21 1.26
CA ASP A 80 -10.21 -13.61 2.14
C ASP A 80 -8.90 -13.49 1.37
N ALA A 81 -7.84 -13.05 2.04
CA ALA A 81 -6.50 -13.03 1.49
C ALA A 81 -5.47 -13.42 2.55
N VAL A 82 -4.56 -14.32 2.20
CA VAL A 82 -3.30 -14.52 2.90
C VAL A 82 -2.22 -13.89 2.04
N PHE A 83 -1.36 -13.11 2.62
CA PHE A 83 -0.28 -12.46 1.89
C PHE A 83 1.05 -12.57 2.63
N ASP A 84 2.11 -12.59 1.84
CA ASP A 84 3.49 -12.50 2.27
C ASP A 84 4.16 -11.42 1.42
N ALA A 85 4.56 -10.30 2.02
CA ALA A 85 5.22 -9.21 1.31
C ALA A 85 6.69 -9.13 1.73
N LEU A 86 7.56 -9.48 0.80
CA LEU A 86 9.01 -9.42 0.97
C LEU A 86 9.49 -8.02 0.60
N ARG A 87 10.05 -7.29 1.56
CA ARG A 87 10.56 -5.93 1.36
C ARG A 87 12.07 -5.87 1.55
N VAL A 88 12.75 -5.24 0.62
CA VAL A 88 14.15 -4.83 0.75
C VAL A 88 14.19 -3.32 0.86
N VAL A 89 14.88 -2.81 1.89
CA VAL A 89 15.10 -1.37 2.11
C VAL A 89 16.59 -1.13 2.16
N HIS A 90 17.07 -0.16 1.39
CA HIS A 90 18.45 0.30 1.44
C HIS A 90 18.50 1.80 1.74
N ILE A 91 18.99 2.16 2.92
CA ILE A 91 19.18 3.55 3.34
C ILE A 91 20.67 3.90 3.18
N THR A 92 20.94 4.98 2.45
CA THR A 92 22.30 5.42 2.17
C THR A 92 22.79 6.45 3.20
N ASN A 93 24.09 6.72 3.20
CA ASN A 93 24.67 7.85 3.93
C ASN A 93 24.49 9.19 3.21
N THR A 94 24.01 9.17 1.96
CA THR A 94 23.77 10.39 1.18
C THR A 94 22.65 11.21 1.79
N LYS A 95 22.91 12.49 2.00
CA LYS A 95 21.92 13.44 2.53
C LYS A 95 21.31 14.28 1.41
N ILE A 96 19.99 14.30 1.36
CA ILE A 96 19.20 15.17 0.48
C ILE A 96 18.25 15.96 1.35
N LEU A 97 18.29 17.28 1.31
CA LEU A 97 17.50 18.18 2.17
C LEU A 97 17.60 17.85 3.67
N GLY A 98 18.77 17.36 4.13
CA GLY A 98 18.98 16.94 5.51
C GLY A 98 18.51 15.53 5.86
N ALA A 99 17.74 14.87 4.99
CA ALA A 99 17.30 13.49 5.15
C ALA A 99 18.33 12.50 4.61
N ASN A 100 18.34 11.28 5.14
CA ASN A 100 19.02 10.17 4.48
C ASN A 100 18.20 9.74 3.26
N TRP A 101 18.85 9.63 2.11
CA TRP A 101 18.22 9.07 0.91
C TRP A 101 18.26 7.55 0.96
N GLY A 102 17.18 6.92 0.56
CA GLY A 102 17.07 5.47 0.45
C GLY A 102 16.19 5.04 -0.72
N VAL A 103 16.13 3.75 -0.91
CA VAL A 103 15.27 3.09 -1.89
C VAL A 103 14.66 1.84 -1.27
N HIS A 104 13.49 1.41 -1.73
CA HIS A 104 12.97 0.10 -1.37
C HIS A 104 12.23 -0.58 -2.51
N ALA A 105 12.08 -1.88 -2.39
CA ALA A 105 11.24 -2.69 -3.26
C ALA A 105 10.44 -3.70 -2.43
N ILE A 106 9.20 -3.96 -2.85
CA ILE A 106 8.30 -4.91 -2.21
C ILE A 106 7.81 -5.90 -3.26
N LEU A 107 7.95 -7.19 -2.97
CA LEU A 107 7.39 -8.28 -3.74
C LEU A 107 6.25 -8.93 -2.93
N PRO A 108 4.98 -8.71 -3.28
CA PRO A 108 3.86 -9.38 -2.63
C PRO A 108 3.59 -10.74 -3.26
N ILE A 109 3.37 -11.73 -2.41
CA ILE A 109 2.90 -13.07 -2.77
C ILE A 109 1.53 -13.22 -2.10
N VAL A 110 0.48 -13.47 -2.88
CA VAL A 110 -0.90 -13.39 -2.38
C VAL A 110 -1.67 -14.64 -2.75
N SER A 111 -2.38 -15.19 -1.77
CA SER A 111 -3.45 -16.15 -1.99
C SER A 111 -4.76 -15.49 -1.59
N GLN A 112 -5.62 -15.24 -2.55
CA GLN A 112 -6.91 -14.60 -2.30
C GLN A 112 -8.06 -15.48 -2.76
N GLY A 113 -9.19 -15.37 -2.06
CA GLY A 113 -10.40 -16.08 -2.37
C GLY A 113 -11.63 -15.20 -2.19
N VAL A 114 -12.64 -15.46 -2.99
CA VAL A 114 -13.96 -14.86 -2.85
C VAL A 114 -15.00 -15.98 -2.80
N SER A 115 -16.00 -15.82 -1.97
CA SER A 115 -17.06 -16.81 -1.80
C SER A 115 -18.43 -16.14 -1.70
N ASN A 116 -19.48 -16.94 -1.95
CA ASN A 116 -20.87 -16.48 -1.91
C ASN A 116 -21.18 -15.32 -2.87
N LEU A 117 -20.48 -15.26 -4.03
CA LEU A 117 -20.81 -14.27 -5.05
C LEU A 117 -22.10 -14.67 -5.81
N PRO A 118 -22.98 -13.71 -6.12
CA PRO A 118 -24.16 -13.95 -6.95
C PRO A 118 -23.76 -14.52 -8.32
N GLY A 119 -24.45 -15.57 -8.76
CA GLY A 119 -24.20 -16.20 -10.05
C GLY A 119 -23.02 -17.17 -10.11
N THR A 120 -22.36 -17.42 -8.99
CA THR A 120 -21.30 -18.44 -8.88
C THR A 120 -21.77 -19.62 -8.01
N SER A 121 -21.55 -20.84 -8.46
CA SER A 121 -21.73 -22.04 -7.65
C SER A 121 -20.43 -22.33 -6.87
N GLY A 122 -20.25 -21.65 -5.74
CA GLY A 122 -19.05 -21.81 -4.93
C GLY A 122 -18.24 -20.51 -4.80
N GLY A 123 -16.95 -20.63 -4.62
CA GLY A 123 -16.00 -19.53 -4.57
C GLY A 123 -15.02 -19.57 -5.74
N ALA A 124 -14.24 -18.53 -5.87
CA ALA A 124 -13.07 -18.47 -6.73
C ALA A 124 -11.84 -18.15 -5.85
N SER A 125 -10.71 -18.77 -6.13
CA SER A 125 -9.46 -18.48 -5.45
C SER A 125 -8.32 -18.37 -6.45
N LYS A 126 -7.35 -17.54 -6.13
CA LYS A 126 -6.15 -17.35 -6.92
C LYS A 126 -4.94 -17.19 -6.02
N PHE A 127 -3.84 -17.84 -6.43
CA PHE A 127 -2.52 -17.68 -5.83
C PHE A 127 -1.57 -17.12 -6.89
N GLY A 128 -0.74 -16.14 -6.50
CA GLY A 128 0.23 -15.55 -7.41
C GLY A 128 1.05 -14.44 -6.76
N ILE A 129 1.94 -13.88 -7.55
CA ILE A 129 2.61 -12.63 -7.18
C ILE A 129 1.67 -11.46 -7.45
N GLY A 130 1.73 -10.45 -6.58
CA GLY A 130 1.07 -9.17 -6.81
C GLY A 130 1.96 -8.19 -7.58
N ASP A 131 1.51 -6.95 -7.68
CA ASP A 131 2.29 -5.89 -8.27
C ASP A 131 3.53 -5.58 -7.43
N ILE A 132 4.69 -5.59 -8.06
CA ILE A 132 5.92 -5.17 -7.41
C ILE A 132 5.86 -3.66 -7.18
N THR A 133 6.08 -3.24 -5.95
CA THR A 133 6.23 -1.83 -5.60
C THR A 133 7.70 -1.48 -5.52
N ILE A 134 8.09 -0.38 -6.14
CA ILE A 134 9.42 0.21 -5.99
C ILE A 134 9.30 1.66 -5.51
N ASP A 135 10.13 2.05 -4.55
CA ASP A 135 10.32 3.45 -4.19
C ASP A 135 11.79 3.82 -4.42
N PRO A 136 12.09 4.54 -5.52
CA PRO A 136 13.44 4.95 -5.84
C PRO A 136 13.89 6.18 -5.04
N PHE A 137 12.97 6.80 -4.27
CA PHE A 137 13.23 8.09 -3.64
C PHE A 137 12.59 8.21 -2.26
N VAL A 138 13.17 7.51 -1.30
CA VAL A 138 12.82 7.64 0.13
C VAL A 138 13.71 8.69 0.78
N LEU A 139 13.13 9.62 1.51
CA LEU A 139 13.83 10.59 2.35
C LEU A 139 13.43 10.37 3.80
N ALA A 140 14.41 10.10 4.67
CA ALA A 140 14.20 9.83 6.09
C ALA A 140 14.87 10.89 6.96
N TRP A 141 14.08 11.61 7.76
CA TRP A 141 14.55 12.58 8.76
C TRP A 141 14.38 12.02 10.16
N HIS A 142 15.42 12.05 10.93
CA HIS A 142 15.41 11.72 12.35
C HIS A 142 15.59 13.00 13.15
N HIS A 143 14.49 13.58 13.64
CA HIS A 143 14.50 14.87 14.35
C HIS A 143 14.87 14.71 15.82
N SER A 144 14.36 13.65 16.46
CA SER A 144 14.68 13.25 17.83
C SER A 144 14.52 11.73 17.97
N PRO A 145 14.84 11.13 19.14
CA PRO A 145 14.56 9.72 19.39
C PRO A 145 13.07 9.33 19.26
N GLU A 146 12.16 10.30 19.46
CA GLU A 146 10.71 10.06 19.43
C GLU A 146 10.05 10.61 18.15
N LEU A 147 10.75 11.44 17.35
CA LEU A 147 10.17 12.10 16.19
C LEU A 147 10.95 11.79 14.92
N HIS A 148 10.31 11.02 14.05
CA HIS A 148 10.83 10.67 12.74
C HIS A 148 9.81 11.05 11.67
N THR A 149 10.27 11.47 10.51
CA THR A 149 9.43 11.70 9.34
C THR A 149 10.05 11.09 8.11
N ALA A 150 9.24 10.61 7.22
CA ALA A 150 9.67 10.09 5.92
C ALA A 150 8.80 10.64 4.80
N PHE A 151 9.40 10.75 3.63
CA PHE A 151 8.71 11.00 2.38
C PHE A 151 9.19 9.96 1.38
N GLY A 152 8.27 9.34 0.66
CA GLY A 152 8.57 8.37 -0.39
C GLY A 152 7.60 8.50 -1.56
N VAL A 153 7.99 7.93 -2.69
CA VAL A 153 7.17 7.87 -3.90
C VAL A 153 7.13 6.43 -4.39
N ASP A 154 6.10 5.72 -3.98
CA ASP A 154 5.86 4.34 -4.41
C ASP A 154 5.34 4.29 -5.86
N ILE A 155 5.96 3.43 -6.66
CA ILE A 155 5.57 3.11 -8.03
C ILE A 155 5.18 1.64 -8.05
N ASN A 156 3.90 1.37 -8.32
CA ASN A 156 3.41 0.00 -8.49
C ASN A 156 3.57 -0.41 -9.96
N LEU A 157 4.32 -1.48 -10.17
CA LEU A 157 4.56 -2.04 -11.49
C LEU A 157 3.48 -3.10 -11.79
N PRO A 158 2.86 -3.12 -12.97
CA PRO A 158 1.81 -4.08 -13.32
C PRO A 158 2.42 -5.47 -13.62
N THR A 159 2.99 -6.09 -12.59
CA THR A 159 3.67 -7.40 -12.67
C THR A 159 2.84 -8.53 -12.07
N GLY A 160 1.73 -8.19 -11.46
CA GLY A 160 0.84 -9.16 -10.81
C GLY A 160 0.22 -10.16 -11.78
N ALA A 161 -0.20 -11.30 -11.25
CA ALA A 161 -0.93 -12.31 -12.00
C ALA A 161 -2.41 -11.89 -12.13
N TYR A 162 -2.80 -11.30 -13.25
CA TYR A 162 -4.15 -10.75 -13.49
C TYR A 162 -5.15 -11.72 -14.15
N ASP A 163 -4.75 -12.90 -14.61
CA ASP A 163 -5.60 -13.85 -15.36
C ASP A 163 -6.55 -14.65 -14.45
#